data_f21c3cd0546157b0205b5c7486483bdc
#
_entry.id   f21c3cd0546157b0205b5c7486483bdc
#
_cell.length_a   1.000
_cell.length_b   1.000
_cell.length_c   1.000
_cell.angle_alpha   90.00
_cell.angle_beta   90.00
_cell.angle_gamma   90.00
#
_symmetry.space_group_name_H-M   'P 1'
#
loop_
_entity.id
_entity.type
_entity.pdbx_description
1 polymer ?
#
loop_
_entity_poly.entity_id
_entity_poly.type
_entity_poly.pdbx_seq_one_letter_code
_entity_poly.pdbx_strand_id
1 'polypeptide(L)'
;ACGGPARHVEFLLQDSVDDNLDWKSDVDPNHPLKRVCDYIDEWLSGRHTNKNQTFNLGEKLIGLTEAPFGLFQGYAPMAMVAFAMRKYVNQIFDTNGKQRTAQHLVDDVVELFKAWESGRSSNKLNFLFESKEAGKLSKHLIAMFSLKKLKGYSDISSLKDARWAIQNEYAKEKGYPLWSLKYCSSDYNTEDMRLLIDNVIKVVGDSESMKNPALLNDTINGYEAQRFEWGNLLVENNGGNYRDGFINFLKSVENVKIQDHEIDDAIVYLKGHLAEVGLWKEAEVKDCLKDWRLSLQTTPTNGGQGDNASGYSSGNHSGMGGSSNVSIPPISNVAHKRSQLQEALK
;
A
#
# COMPACT_ATOMS: atom_id res chain seq x y z
N ALA A 1 45.14 -32.54 6.80
CA ALA A 1 45.08 -31.28 7.52
C ALA A 1 44.21 -30.31 6.74
N CYS A 2 42.90 -30.29 6.96
CA CYS A 2 41.97 -29.35 6.34
C CYS A 2 41.85 -28.14 7.25
N GLY A 3 42.80 -27.23 7.19
CA GLY A 3 42.70 -25.90 7.79
C GLY A 3 42.04 -24.93 6.84
N GLY A 4 40.76 -25.17 6.49
CA GLY A 4 40.06 -24.29 5.58
C GLY A 4 39.23 -23.23 6.34
N PRO A 5 38.78 -22.19 5.61
CA PRO A 5 37.95 -21.10 6.15
C PRO A 5 36.72 -21.59 6.95
N ALA A 6 36.12 -22.72 6.57
CA ALA A 6 35.00 -23.35 7.26
C ALA A 6 35.31 -23.65 8.74
N ARG A 7 36.55 -24.05 9.06
CA ARG A 7 36.93 -24.38 10.43
C ARG A 7 36.95 -23.17 11.36
N HIS A 8 37.29 -21.99 10.84
CA HIS A 8 37.24 -20.75 11.64
C HIS A 8 35.81 -20.31 11.94
N VAL A 9 34.91 -20.47 10.96
CA VAL A 9 33.49 -20.17 11.14
C VAL A 9 32.84 -21.16 12.11
N GLU A 10 33.12 -22.45 11.95
CA GLU A 10 32.64 -23.51 12.84
C GLU A 10 33.08 -23.25 14.28
N PHE A 11 34.35 -22.91 14.49
CA PHE A 11 34.89 -22.61 15.82
C PHE A 11 34.23 -21.37 16.43
N LEU A 12 34.04 -20.32 15.64
CA LEU A 12 33.35 -19.08 16.09
C LEU A 12 31.92 -19.36 16.55
N LEU A 13 31.17 -20.18 15.82
CA LEU A 13 29.80 -20.51 16.15
C LEU A 13 29.73 -21.48 17.33
N GLN A 14 30.54 -22.54 17.35
CA GLN A 14 30.56 -23.55 18.42
C GLN A 14 30.89 -22.95 19.80
N ASP A 15 31.68 -21.89 19.83
CA ASP A 15 32.05 -21.21 21.06
C ASP A 15 30.90 -20.37 21.67
N SER A 16 29.97 -19.90 20.81
CA SER A 16 28.96 -18.91 21.18
C SER A 16 27.51 -19.36 21.12
N VAL A 17 27.19 -20.37 20.29
CA VAL A 17 25.82 -20.82 20.09
C VAL A 17 25.70 -22.35 20.23
N ASP A 18 24.50 -22.82 20.55
CA ASP A 18 24.14 -24.22 20.62
C ASP A 18 23.72 -24.76 19.23
N ASP A 19 23.30 -26.04 19.19
CA ASP A 19 22.86 -26.69 17.95
C ASP A 19 21.61 -26.08 17.32
N ASN A 20 20.82 -25.34 18.10
CA ASN A 20 19.64 -24.60 17.64
C ASN A 20 19.96 -23.18 17.16
N LEU A 21 21.24 -22.79 17.21
CA LEU A 21 21.73 -21.44 16.94
C LEU A 21 21.24 -20.40 17.96
N ASP A 22 20.87 -20.83 19.16
CA ASP A 22 20.59 -19.97 20.30
C ASP A 22 21.87 -19.68 21.11
N TRP A 23 21.93 -18.53 21.78
CA TRP A 23 23.07 -18.17 22.60
C TRP A 23 23.24 -19.17 23.75
N LYS A 24 24.46 -19.67 23.96
CA LYS A 24 24.82 -20.40 25.16
C LYS A 24 24.71 -19.47 26.38
N SER A 25 24.32 -20.02 27.52
CA SER A 25 24.07 -19.26 28.75
C SER A 25 25.31 -18.57 29.32
N ASP A 26 26.49 -19.06 28.99
CA ASP A 26 27.81 -18.60 29.47
C ASP A 26 28.58 -17.74 28.48
N VAL A 27 27.94 -17.33 27.37
CA VAL A 27 28.59 -16.47 26.37
C VAL A 27 28.94 -15.11 26.97
N ASP A 28 30.22 -14.74 26.82
CA ASP A 28 30.69 -13.40 27.21
C ASP A 28 29.89 -12.31 26.48
N PRO A 29 29.31 -11.34 27.18
CA PRO A 29 28.65 -10.18 26.57
C PRO A 29 29.54 -9.42 25.57
N ASN A 30 30.86 -9.48 25.73
CA ASN A 30 31.83 -8.87 24.83
C ASN A 30 32.27 -9.77 23.67
N HIS A 31 31.70 -10.99 23.56
CA HIS A 31 32.02 -11.89 22.45
C HIS A 31 31.85 -11.20 21.10
N PRO A 32 32.82 -11.24 20.17
CA PRO A 32 32.77 -10.51 18.92
C PRO A 32 31.49 -10.72 18.11
N LEU A 33 31.03 -11.97 18.00
CA LEU A 33 29.80 -12.31 17.29
C LEU A 33 28.59 -11.65 17.95
N LYS A 34 28.50 -11.67 19.30
CA LYS A 34 27.41 -11.06 20.04
C LYS A 34 27.37 -9.54 19.80
N ARG A 35 28.50 -8.86 19.87
CA ARG A 35 28.60 -7.42 19.61
C ARG A 35 28.16 -7.05 18.17
N VAL A 36 28.53 -7.85 17.18
CA VAL A 36 28.08 -7.65 15.79
C VAL A 36 26.56 -7.85 15.69
N CYS A 37 26.01 -8.89 16.35
CA CYS A 37 24.58 -9.10 16.40
C CYS A 37 23.84 -7.92 17.05
N ASP A 38 24.31 -7.46 18.21
CA ASP A 38 23.71 -6.35 18.95
C ASP A 38 23.71 -5.06 18.11
N TYR A 39 24.80 -4.78 17.38
CA TYR A 39 24.89 -3.64 16.47
C TYR A 39 23.90 -3.74 15.31
N ILE A 40 23.81 -4.91 14.66
CA ILE A 40 22.86 -5.15 13.56
C ILE A 40 21.42 -5.09 14.08
N ASP A 41 21.17 -5.62 15.28
CA ASP A 41 19.85 -5.57 15.93
C ASP A 41 19.41 -4.14 16.22
N GLU A 42 20.30 -3.29 16.68
CA GLU A 42 20.03 -1.88 16.90
C GLU A 42 19.58 -1.20 15.59
N TRP A 43 20.23 -1.50 14.48
CA TRP A 43 19.93 -0.90 13.19
C TRP A 43 18.71 -1.50 12.47
N LEU A 44 18.51 -2.81 12.52
CA LEU A 44 17.46 -3.50 11.76
C LEU A 44 16.18 -3.76 12.56
N SER A 45 16.25 -3.98 13.90
CA SER A 45 15.06 -4.16 14.74
C SER A 45 14.72 -2.92 15.54
N GLY A 46 15.66 -1.98 15.64
CA GLY A 46 15.56 -0.85 16.51
C GLY A 46 14.69 0.29 16.01
N ARG A 47 14.62 1.34 16.79
CA ARG A 47 13.77 2.53 16.65
C ARG A 47 13.96 3.29 15.32
N HIS A 48 14.99 3.00 14.54
CA HIS A 48 15.35 3.71 13.32
C HIS A 48 14.75 3.12 12.05
N THR A 49 14.22 1.90 12.09
CA THR A 49 13.67 1.19 10.92
C THR A 49 12.14 1.26 10.82
N ASN A 50 11.47 1.95 11.73
CA ASN A 50 10.00 2.10 11.77
C ASN A 50 9.43 2.91 10.60
N LYS A 51 10.23 3.27 9.63
CA LYS A 51 9.77 3.93 8.42
C LYS A 51 9.96 2.94 7.28
N ASN A 52 8.91 2.50 6.66
CA ASN A 52 8.90 1.72 5.40
C ASN A 52 9.65 2.47 4.29
N GLN A 53 10.91 2.76 4.53
CA GLN A 53 11.79 3.49 3.64
C GLN A 53 12.84 2.56 3.10
N THR A 54 13.12 2.72 1.82
CA THR A 54 14.29 2.10 1.21
C THR A 54 15.55 2.62 1.92
N PHE A 55 16.44 1.73 2.30
CA PHE A 55 17.72 2.05 2.90
C PHE A 55 18.84 1.31 2.17
N ASN A 56 20.04 1.84 2.22
CA ASN A 56 21.23 1.15 1.73
C ASN A 56 21.91 0.39 2.89
N LEU A 57 22.02 -0.93 2.76
CA LEU A 57 22.59 -1.79 3.81
C LEU A 57 24.07 -1.45 4.06
N GLY A 58 24.82 -1.11 3.00
CA GLY A 58 26.22 -0.71 3.11
C GLY A 58 26.41 0.52 3.98
N GLU A 59 25.58 1.53 3.75
CA GLU A 59 25.59 2.78 4.54
C GLU A 59 25.12 2.55 5.98
N LYS A 60 24.08 1.72 6.18
CA LYS A 60 23.53 1.43 7.53
C LYS A 60 24.55 0.73 8.42
N LEU A 61 25.31 -0.21 7.87
CA LEU A 61 26.21 -1.05 8.64
C LEU A 61 27.69 -0.61 8.50
N ILE A 62 27.97 0.57 7.94
CA ILE A 62 29.34 1.06 7.73
C ILE A 62 30.15 1.14 9.03
N GLY A 63 29.52 1.42 10.16
CA GLY A 63 30.19 1.45 11.47
C GLY A 63 30.81 0.11 11.88
N LEU A 64 30.45 -1.00 11.24
CA LEU A 64 31.14 -2.28 11.48
C LEU A 64 32.56 -2.30 10.88
N THR A 65 32.91 -1.38 9.99
CA THR A 65 34.28 -1.24 9.48
C THR A 65 35.19 -0.45 10.41
N GLU A 66 34.62 0.26 11.38
CA GLU A 66 35.33 1.13 12.32
C GLU A 66 35.56 0.45 13.67
N ALA A 67 36.37 1.09 14.52
CA ALA A 67 36.52 0.64 15.91
C ALA A 67 35.17 0.74 16.64
N PRO A 68 34.82 -0.24 17.47
CA PRO A 68 35.62 -1.36 17.95
C PRO A 68 35.53 -2.65 17.13
N PHE A 69 34.85 -2.67 15.99
CA PHE A 69 34.62 -3.87 15.18
C PHE A 69 35.76 -4.12 14.19
N GLY A 70 36.04 -3.14 13.33
CA GLY A 70 37.13 -3.23 12.35
C GLY A 70 36.94 -4.38 11.35
N LEU A 71 35.69 -4.68 10.96
CA LEU A 71 35.43 -5.80 10.04
C LEU A 71 35.97 -5.50 8.65
N PHE A 72 36.65 -6.48 8.07
CA PHE A 72 37.21 -6.43 6.73
C PHE A 72 36.81 -7.67 5.94
N GLN A 73 37.05 -7.67 4.65
CA GLN A 73 36.72 -8.80 3.79
C GLN A 73 37.45 -10.08 4.27
N GLY A 74 36.65 -11.09 4.62
CA GLY A 74 37.16 -12.36 5.12
C GLY A 74 36.01 -13.29 5.54
N TYR A 75 36.30 -14.58 5.58
CA TYR A 75 35.26 -15.58 5.85
C TYR A 75 34.61 -15.43 7.24
N ALA A 76 35.40 -15.20 8.29
CA ALA A 76 34.86 -15.05 9.64
C ALA A 76 33.99 -13.78 9.79
N PRO A 77 34.42 -12.58 9.40
CA PRO A 77 33.56 -11.39 9.40
C PRO A 77 32.30 -11.55 8.57
N MET A 78 32.37 -12.12 7.37
CA MET A 78 31.21 -12.38 6.53
C MET A 78 30.22 -13.35 7.21
N ALA A 79 30.72 -14.41 7.84
CA ALA A 79 29.89 -15.35 8.58
C ALA A 79 29.23 -14.70 9.80
N MET A 80 29.93 -13.81 10.52
CA MET A 80 29.36 -13.08 11.65
C MET A 80 28.18 -12.20 11.20
N VAL A 81 28.35 -11.45 10.10
CA VAL A 81 27.29 -10.60 9.54
C VAL A 81 26.13 -11.44 9.01
N ALA A 82 26.41 -12.53 8.27
CA ALA A 82 25.37 -13.44 7.77
C ALA A 82 24.58 -14.07 8.92
N PHE A 83 25.26 -14.52 9.97
CA PHE A 83 24.63 -15.06 11.15
C PHE A 83 23.71 -14.02 11.83
N ALA A 84 24.18 -12.81 12.02
CA ALA A 84 23.39 -11.72 12.63
C ALA A 84 22.18 -11.34 11.78
N MET A 85 22.34 -11.28 10.47
CA MET A 85 21.26 -10.91 9.54
C MET A 85 20.22 -12.02 9.31
N ARG A 86 20.52 -13.30 9.63
CA ARG A 86 19.64 -14.45 9.31
C ARG A 86 18.22 -14.28 9.81
N LYS A 87 18.03 -13.67 10.97
CA LYS A 87 16.71 -13.47 11.58
C LYS A 87 15.85 -12.39 10.91
N TYR A 88 16.48 -11.53 10.10
CA TYR A 88 15.82 -10.44 9.37
C TYR A 88 15.53 -10.75 7.92
N VAL A 89 16.01 -11.86 7.37
CA VAL A 89 15.84 -12.23 5.97
C VAL A 89 14.37 -12.13 5.53
N ASN A 90 13.44 -12.60 6.36
CA ASN A 90 12.01 -12.55 6.05
C ASN A 90 11.37 -11.15 6.17
N GLN A 91 12.14 -10.16 6.61
CA GLN A 91 11.71 -8.78 6.80
C GLN A 91 12.39 -7.83 5.79
N ILE A 92 13.34 -8.34 4.99
CA ILE A 92 14.09 -7.57 4.00
C ILE A 92 13.54 -7.89 2.60
N PHE A 93 13.22 -6.85 1.85
CA PHE A 93 12.72 -6.91 0.49
C PHE A 93 13.63 -6.07 -0.42
N ASP A 94 13.77 -6.47 -1.67
CA ASP A 94 14.42 -5.61 -2.66
C ASP A 94 13.54 -4.40 -3.02
N THR A 95 14.07 -3.51 -3.83
CA THR A 95 13.36 -2.29 -4.26
C THR A 95 12.10 -2.57 -5.09
N ASN A 96 11.99 -3.80 -5.63
CA ASN A 96 10.82 -4.27 -6.39
C ASN A 96 9.80 -4.97 -5.49
N GLY A 97 10.02 -5.02 -4.17
CA GLY A 97 9.13 -5.67 -3.20
C GLY A 97 9.27 -7.19 -3.12
N LYS A 98 10.28 -7.79 -3.76
CA LYS A 98 10.55 -9.22 -3.67
C LYS A 98 11.30 -9.53 -2.38
N GLN A 99 10.77 -10.46 -1.58
CA GLN A 99 11.38 -10.89 -0.33
C GLN A 99 12.76 -11.51 -0.56
N ARG A 100 13.73 -11.10 0.25
CA ARG A 100 15.05 -11.75 0.29
C ARG A 100 14.93 -13.10 0.98
N THR A 101 15.66 -14.08 0.49
CA THR A 101 15.70 -15.45 1.05
C THR A 101 17.07 -15.72 1.67
N ALA A 102 17.20 -16.80 2.43
CA ALA A 102 18.49 -17.23 2.96
C ALA A 102 19.55 -17.45 1.85
N GLN A 103 19.12 -17.86 0.65
CA GLN A 103 19.99 -18.01 -0.50
C GLN A 103 20.61 -16.66 -0.93
N HIS A 104 19.81 -15.60 -0.92
CA HIS A 104 20.26 -14.25 -1.30
C HIS A 104 21.17 -13.62 -0.23
N LEU A 105 21.05 -14.05 1.03
CA LEU A 105 21.81 -13.47 2.14
C LEU A 105 23.33 -13.56 1.93
N VAL A 106 23.81 -14.67 1.38
CA VAL A 106 25.25 -14.86 1.10
C VAL A 106 25.72 -13.84 0.07
N ASP A 107 24.96 -13.67 -1.01
CA ASP A 107 25.29 -12.71 -2.08
C ASP A 107 25.23 -11.27 -1.54
N ASP A 108 24.24 -10.96 -0.71
CA ASP A 108 24.09 -9.64 -0.08
C ASP A 108 25.28 -9.32 0.84
N VAL A 109 25.74 -10.29 1.63
CA VAL A 109 26.90 -10.13 2.52
C VAL A 109 28.20 -9.97 1.72
N VAL A 110 28.38 -10.74 0.65
CA VAL A 110 29.54 -10.57 -0.25
C VAL A 110 29.54 -9.18 -0.88
N GLU A 111 28.39 -8.73 -1.37
CA GLU A 111 28.26 -7.40 -1.97
C GLU A 111 28.50 -6.28 -0.94
N LEU A 112 28.07 -6.47 0.31
CA LEU A 112 28.31 -5.54 1.42
C LEU A 112 29.81 -5.32 1.66
N PHE A 113 30.58 -6.40 1.78
CA PHE A 113 32.02 -6.29 2.00
C PHE A 113 32.76 -5.68 0.79
N LYS A 114 32.33 -5.99 -0.44
CA LYS A 114 32.86 -5.34 -1.66
C LYS A 114 32.58 -3.83 -1.67
N ALA A 115 31.37 -3.42 -1.26
CA ALA A 115 31.01 -2.01 -1.17
C ALA A 115 31.90 -1.27 -0.16
N TRP A 116 32.12 -1.85 1.01
CA TRP A 116 33.02 -1.28 2.02
C TRP A 116 34.46 -1.19 1.55
N GLU A 117 34.99 -2.24 0.92
CA GLU A 117 36.37 -2.26 0.39
C GLU A 117 36.56 -1.20 -0.70
N SER A 118 35.56 -1.01 -1.56
CA SER A 118 35.65 -0.02 -2.64
C SER A 118 35.36 1.42 -2.19
N GLY A 119 34.86 1.61 -0.95
CA GLY A 119 34.40 2.91 -0.46
C GLY A 119 33.21 3.47 -1.25
N ARG A 120 32.47 2.60 -1.95
CA ARG A 120 31.33 2.99 -2.80
C ARG A 120 30.05 2.33 -2.31
N SER A 121 28.95 3.08 -2.31
CA SER A 121 27.65 2.47 -2.08
C SER A 121 27.25 1.64 -3.30
N SER A 122 26.62 0.48 -3.05
CA SER A 122 26.13 -0.41 -4.09
C SER A 122 24.59 -0.35 -4.12
N ASN A 123 24.02 -0.07 -5.30
CA ASN A 123 22.57 -0.05 -5.49
C ASN A 123 21.93 -1.44 -5.27
N LYS A 124 22.71 -2.52 -5.34
CA LYS A 124 22.24 -3.88 -5.03
C LYS A 124 21.90 -4.07 -3.56
N LEU A 125 22.42 -3.19 -2.70
CA LEU A 125 22.20 -3.17 -1.26
C LEU A 125 21.07 -2.23 -0.84
N ASN A 126 20.28 -1.72 -1.78
CA ASN A 126 19.08 -0.96 -1.48
C ASN A 126 17.93 -1.92 -1.16
N PHE A 127 17.44 -1.84 0.06
CA PHE A 127 16.40 -2.70 0.59
C PHE A 127 15.26 -1.92 1.23
N LEU A 128 14.08 -2.53 1.26
CA LEU A 128 12.95 -2.15 2.08
C LEU A 128 12.93 -3.09 3.29
N PHE A 129 12.74 -2.53 4.50
CA PHE A 129 12.54 -3.32 5.72
C PHE A 129 11.08 -3.23 6.16
N GLU A 130 10.47 -4.36 6.45
CA GLU A 130 9.14 -4.45 7.04
C GLU A 130 9.22 -5.07 8.44
N SER A 131 8.48 -4.51 9.40
CA SER A 131 8.38 -5.07 10.74
C SER A 131 7.72 -6.45 10.73
N LYS A 132 7.84 -7.20 11.82
CA LYS A 132 7.16 -8.51 11.95
C LYS A 132 5.64 -8.37 11.81
N GLU A 133 5.08 -7.32 12.39
CA GLU A 133 3.66 -6.98 12.32
C GLU A 133 3.26 -6.68 10.88
N ALA A 134 4.02 -5.85 10.17
CA ALA A 134 3.78 -5.57 8.75
C ALA A 134 3.84 -6.85 7.90
N GLY A 135 4.83 -7.72 8.12
CA GLY A 135 4.95 -9.01 7.44
C GLY A 135 3.81 -9.98 7.78
N LYS A 136 3.32 -9.98 9.02
CA LYS A 136 2.15 -10.78 9.42
C LYS A 136 0.89 -10.26 8.73
N LEU A 137 0.66 -8.94 8.75
CA LEU A 137 -0.48 -8.32 8.08
C LEU A 137 -0.44 -8.54 6.57
N SER A 138 0.74 -8.43 5.94
CA SER A 138 0.91 -8.73 4.51
C SER A 138 0.42 -10.13 4.16
N LYS A 139 0.83 -11.15 4.93
CA LYS A 139 0.39 -12.54 4.72
C LYS A 139 -1.13 -12.67 4.83
N HIS A 140 -1.74 -12.00 5.81
CA HIS A 140 -3.20 -12.01 5.97
C HIS A 140 -3.90 -11.36 4.77
N LEU A 141 -3.48 -10.16 4.37
CA LEU A 141 -4.08 -9.47 3.22
C LEU A 141 -3.92 -10.26 1.92
N ILE A 142 -2.73 -10.82 1.66
CA ILE A 142 -2.46 -11.63 0.47
C ILE A 142 -3.39 -12.86 0.42
N ALA A 143 -3.58 -13.52 1.55
CA ALA A 143 -4.47 -14.69 1.65
C ALA A 143 -5.94 -14.30 1.49
N MET A 144 -6.39 -13.27 2.22
CA MET A 144 -7.77 -12.80 2.22
C MET A 144 -8.27 -12.40 0.85
N PHE A 145 -7.48 -11.53 0.19
CA PHE A 145 -7.84 -11.01 -1.13
C PHE A 145 -7.40 -11.95 -2.27
N SER A 146 -6.83 -13.12 -1.94
CA SER A 146 -6.29 -14.06 -2.95
C SER A 146 -5.35 -13.39 -3.96
N LEU A 147 -4.53 -12.44 -3.51
CA LEU A 147 -3.74 -11.56 -4.39
C LEU A 147 -2.78 -12.31 -5.32
N LYS A 148 -2.29 -13.49 -4.92
CA LYS A 148 -1.44 -14.35 -5.78
C LYS A 148 -2.13 -14.85 -7.04
N LYS A 149 -3.47 -14.78 -7.10
CA LYS A 149 -4.24 -15.14 -8.29
C LYS A 149 -4.31 -13.99 -9.31
N LEU A 150 -4.01 -12.76 -8.90
CA LEU A 150 -3.96 -11.62 -9.80
C LEU A 150 -2.77 -11.76 -10.75
N LYS A 151 -2.98 -11.36 -12.00
CA LYS A 151 -1.95 -11.42 -13.04
C LYS A 151 -0.75 -10.54 -12.66
N GLY A 152 0.44 -11.14 -12.60
CA GLY A 152 1.68 -10.43 -12.25
C GLY A 152 2.01 -10.39 -10.75
N TYR A 153 1.17 -11.00 -9.88
CA TYR A 153 1.33 -10.99 -8.42
C TYR A 153 1.60 -12.35 -7.80
N SER A 154 2.01 -13.36 -8.57
CA SER A 154 2.29 -14.72 -8.06
C SER A 154 3.30 -14.73 -6.90
N ASP A 155 4.30 -13.85 -6.95
CA ASP A 155 5.42 -13.77 -6.00
C ASP A 155 5.24 -12.67 -4.93
N ILE A 156 4.04 -12.07 -4.87
CA ILE A 156 3.74 -11.01 -3.90
C ILE A 156 3.96 -11.49 -2.46
N SER A 157 4.66 -10.68 -1.67
CA SER A 157 4.99 -11.02 -0.29
C SER A 157 5.06 -9.80 0.64
N SER A 158 5.35 -8.61 0.11
CA SER A 158 5.48 -7.38 0.92
C SER A 158 4.13 -6.73 1.20
N LEU A 159 4.02 -6.03 2.34
CA LEU A 159 2.84 -5.24 2.66
C LEU A 159 2.66 -4.07 1.67
N LYS A 160 3.78 -3.49 1.20
CA LYS A 160 3.77 -2.44 0.18
C LYS A 160 3.07 -2.91 -1.09
N ASP A 161 3.45 -4.09 -1.61
CA ASP A 161 2.87 -4.62 -2.84
C ASP A 161 1.45 -5.12 -2.64
N ALA A 162 1.15 -5.72 -1.47
CA ALA A 162 -0.21 -6.13 -1.12
C ALA A 162 -1.17 -4.93 -1.12
N ARG A 163 -0.75 -3.80 -0.53
CA ARG A 163 -1.52 -2.56 -0.53
C ARG A 163 -1.77 -2.04 -1.95
N TRP A 164 -0.71 -1.98 -2.75
CA TRP A 164 -0.80 -1.51 -4.12
C TRP A 164 -1.72 -2.41 -4.96
N ALA A 165 -1.58 -3.74 -4.81
CA ALA A 165 -2.43 -4.71 -5.51
C ALA A 165 -3.90 -4.58 -5.13
N ILE A 166 -4.22 -4.36 -3.84
CA ILE A 166 -5.60 -4.16 -3.39
C ILE A 166 -6.17 -2.86 -3.97
N GLN A 167 -5.43 -1.77 -3.93
CA GLN A 167 -5.91 -0.46 -4.41
C GLN A 167 -6.09 -0.42 -5.92
N ASN A 168 -5.15 -0.95 -6.68
CA ASN A 168 -5.09 -0.70 -8.11
C ASN A 168 -5.62 -1.87 -8.96
N GLU A 169 -5.37 -3.11 -8.53
CA GLU A 169 -5.77 -4.26 -9.35
C GLU A 169 -7.04 -4.93 -8.81
N TYR A 170 -7.08 -5.27 -7.53
CA TYR A 170 -8.22 -5.95 -6.95
C TYR A 170 -9.49 -5.09 -6.99
N ALA A 171 -9.42 -3.84 -6.53
CA ALA A 171 -10.56 -2.93 -6.56
C ALA A 171 -11.01 -2.62 -7.99
N LYS A 172 -10.07 -2.55 -8.95
CA LYS A 172 -10.36 -2.38 -10.37
C LYS A 172 -11.10 -3.59 -10.95
N GLU A 173 -10.65 -4.81 -10.62
CA GLU A 173 -11.33 -6.04 -11.03
C GLU A 173 -12.77 -6.10 -10.48
N LYS A 174 -12.97 -5.71 -9.21
CA LYS A 174 -14.29 -5.66 -8.57
C LYS A 174 -15.17 -4.51 -9.07
N GLY A 175 -14.57 -3.45 -9.55
CA GLY A 175 -15.25 -2.25 -10.08
C GLY A 175 -15.84 -1.33 -9.01
N TYR A 176 -15.57 -1.59 -7.71
CA TYR A 176 -16.04 -0.82 -6.55
C TYR A 176 -14.96 -0.65 -5.50
N PRO A 177 -14.97 0.44 -4.71
CA PRO A 177 -13.99 0.64 -3.65
C PRO A 177 -14.23 -0.32 -2.48
N LEU A 178 -13.15 -0.69 -1.77
CA LEU A 178 -13.20 -1.63 -0.65
C LEU A 178 -14.19 -1.21 0.45
N TRP A 179 -14.28 0.08 0.74
CA TRP A 179 -15.16 0.60 1.80
C TRP A 179 -16.66 0.37 1.51
N SER A 180 -17.06 0.09 0.28
CA SER A 180 -18.45 -0.23 -0.04
C SER A 180 -18.99 -1.43 0.74
N LEU A 181 -18.12 -2.37 1.13
CA LEU A 181 -18.49 -3.50 1.97
C LEU A 181 -19.10 -3.12 3.32
N LYS A 182 -18.82 -1.92 3.83
CA LYS A 182 -19.42 -1.41 5.08
C LYS A 182 -20.93 -1.19 4.99
N TYR A 183 -21.44 -1.04 3.78
CA TYR A 183 -22.84 -0.71 3.49
C TYR A 183 -23.64 -1.88 2.88
N CYS A 184 -23.00 -3.05 2.69
CA CYS A 184 -23.69 -4.20 2.11
C CYS A 184 -24.72 -4.78 3.09
N SER A 185 -25.76 -5.43 2.55
CA SER A 185 -26.88 -6.03 3.28
C SER A 185 -26.55 -7.42 3.85
N SER A 186 -25.32 -7.89 3.73
CA SER A 186 -24.89 -9.22 4.17
C SER A 186 -25.01 -9.39 5.69
N ASP A 187 -25.45 -10.55 6.15
CA ASP A 187 -25.48 -10.94 7.56
C ASP A 187 -24.08 -10.94 8.20
N TYR A 188 -23.03 -11.03 7.40
CA TYR A 188 -21.64 -10.93 7.85
C TYR A 188 -21.16 -9.49 8.05
N ASN A 189 -21.98 -8.49 7.73
CA ASN A 189 -21.64 -7.06 7.88
C ASN A 189 -21.96 -6.56 9.29
N THR A 190 -21.27 -7.11 10.29
CA THR A 190 -21.35 -6.72 11.69
C THR A 190 -20.59 -5.43 11.98
N GLU A 191 -20.78 -4.84 13.17
CA GLU A 191 -20.02 -3.66 13.61
C GLU A 191 -18.51 -3.95 13.68
N ASP A 192 -18.14 -5.10 14.24
CA ASP A 192 -16.73 -5.54 14.28
C ASP A 192 -16.14 -5.70 12.89
N MET A 193 -16.91 -6.21 11.93
CA MET A 193 -16.49 -6.33 10.55
C MET A 193 -16.29 -4.96 9.90
N ARG A 194 -17.17 -3.99 10.17
CA ARG A 194 -17.02 -2.61 9.68
C ARG A 194 -15.75 -1.95 10.22
N LEU A 195 -15.47 -2.17 11.51
CA LEU A 195 -14.23 -1.69 12.14
C LEU A 195 -12.99 -2.33 11.48
N LEU A 196 -13.02 -3.63 11.22
CA LEU A 196 -11.95 -4.32 10.51
C LEU A 196 -11.74 -3.73 9.10
N ILE A 197 -12.83 -3.52 8.34
CA ILE A 197 -12.78 -2.90 7.02
C ILE A 197 -12.15 -1.51 7.10
N ASP A 198 -12.56 -0.67 8.06
CA ASP A 198 -11.98 0.67 8.25
C ASP A 198 -10.47 0.63 8.56
N ASN A 199 -10.04 -0.32 9.39
CA ASN A 199 -8.62 -0.51 9.70
C ASN A 199 -7.84 -0.98 8.47
N VAL A 200 -8.39 -1.92 7.69
CA VAL A 200 -7.79 -2.38 6.42
C VAL A 200 -7.68 -1.22 5.43
N ILE A 201 -8.73 -0.40 5.28
CA ILE A 201 -8.73 0.77 4.40
C ILE A 201 -7.64 1.76 4.81
N LYS A 202 -7.49 2.06 6.11
CA LYS A 202 -6.43 2.95 6.61
C LYS A 202 -5.05 2.42 6.29
N VAL A 203 -4.80 1.13 6.55
CA VAL A 203 -3.50 0.50 6.27
C VAL A 203 -3.23 0.43 4.77
N VAL A 204 -4.24 0.12 3.96
CA VAL A 204 -4.10 0.03 2.50
C VAL A 204 -3.94 1.42 1.89
N GLY A 205 -4.74 2.40 2.32
CA GLY A 205 -4.86 3.73 1.70
C GLY A 205 -3.77 4.73 2.10
N ASP A 206 -3.18 4.59 3.29
CA ASP A 206 -2.27 5.59 3.84
C ASP A 206 -0.94 4.98 4.31
N SER A 207 0.16 5.54 3.80
CA SER A 207 1.50 5.10 4.19
C SER A 207 1.87 5.48 5.64
N GLU A 208 1.32 6.56 6.18
CA GLU A 208 1.54 6.92 7.59
C GLU A 208 0.82 5.97 8.55
N SER A 209 -0.37 5.51 8.19
CA SER A 209 -1.11 4.50 8.95
C SER A 209 -0.34 3.19 9.10
N MET A 210 0.49 2.82 8.11
CA MET A 210 1.38 1.66 8.19
C MET A 210 2.49 1.79 9.24
N LYS A 211 2.81 3.00 9.66
CA LYS A 211 3.83 3.26 10.69
C LYS A 211 3.25 3.20 12.11
N ASN A 212 1.95 2.99 12.24
CA ASN A 212 1.26 2.90 13.52
C ASN A 212 1.19 1.42 13.99
N PRO A 213 2.05 0.98 14.93
CA PRO A 213 2.06 -0.41 15.39
C PRO A 213 0.74 -0.84 16.03
N ALA A 214 0.03 0.06 16.70
CA ALA A 214 -1.26 -0.25 17.31
C ALA A 214 -2.29 -0.58 16.23
N LEU A 215 -2.40 0.26 15.19
CA LEU A 215 -3.31 0.01 14.07
C LEU A 215 -2.99 -1.30 13.33
N LEU A 216 -1.68 -1.61 13.12
CA LEU A 216 -1.29 -2.88 12.51
C LEU A 216 -1.74 -4.06 13.36
N ASN A 217 -1.50 -4.01 14.67
CA ASN A 217 -1.90 -5.08 15.59
C ASN A 217 -3.42 -5.22 15.69
N ASP A 218 -4.17 -4.12 15.76
CA ASP A 218 -5.63 -4.14 15.79
C ASP A 218 -6.20 -4.74 14.50
N THR A 219 -5.61 -4.40 13.34
CA THR A 219 -6.02 -4.98 12.05
C THR A 219 -5.71 -6.48 11.98
N ILE A 220 -4.55 -6.91 12.47
CA ILE A 220 -4.18 -8.34 12.54
C ILE A 220 -5.15 -9.09 13.46
N ASN A 221 -5.39 -8.58 14.66
CA ASN A 221 -6.28 -9.20 15.63
C ASN A 221 -7.73 -9.26 15.12
N GLY A 222 -8.20 -8.18 14.50
CA GLY A 222 -9.51 -8.15 13.86
C GLY A 222 -9.62 -9.19 12.75
N TYR A 223 -8.60 -9.34 11.91
CA TYR A 223 -8.57 -10.38 10.90
C TYR A 223 -8.61 -11.79 11.52
N GLU A 224 -7.80 -12.06 12.53
CA GLU A 224 -7.73 -13.39 13.18
C GLU A 224 -9.06 -13.76 13.84
N ALA A 225 -9.77 -12.77 14.43
CA ALA A 225 -11.08 -12.96 15.02
C ALA A 225 -12.19 -13.18 13.97
N GLN A 226 -12.17 -12.45 12.86
CA GLN A 226 -13.25 -12.36 11.86
C GLN A 226 -12.89 -13.02 10.52
N ARG A 227 -11.83 -13.86 10.46
CA ARG A 227 -11.32 -14.39 9.18
C ARG A 227 -12.36 -15.17 8.37
N PHE A 228 -13.24 -15.92 9.04
CA PHE A 228 -14.28 -16.72 8.38
C PHE A 228 -15.36 -15.81 7.81
N GLU A 229 -15.85 -14.88 8.60
CA GLU A 229 -16.85 -13.89 8.22
C GLU A 229 -16.33 -12.97 7.12
N TRP A 230 -15.06 -12.56 7.18
CA TRP A 230 -14.43 -11.81 6.13
C TRP A 230 -14.41 -12.58 4.82
N GLY A 231 -14.04 -13.84 4.84
CA GLY A 231 -14.06 -14.70 3.66
C GLY A 231 -15.45 -14.76 3.03
N ASN A 232 -16.51 -14.90 3.85
CA ASN A 232 -17.90 -14.90 3.39
C ASN A 232 -18.31 -13.53 2.83
N LEU A 233 -17.87 -12.45 3.45
CA LEU A 233 -18.16 -11.09 2.98
C LEU A 233 -17.53 -10.80 1.61
N LEU A 234 -16.36 -11.37 1.34
CA LEU A 234 -15.66 -11.22 0.04
C LEU A 234 -16.21 -12.12 -1.06
N VAL A 235 -17.01 -13.14 -0.73
CA VAL A 235 -17.64 -14.02 -1.74
C VAL A 235 -18.70 -13.24 -2.49
N GLU A 236 -18.57 -13.23 -3.81
CA GLU A 236 -19.51 -12.56 -4.70
C GLU A 236 -20.59 -13.51 -5.19
N ASN A 237 -21.82 -13.26 -4.77
CA ASN A 237 -23.01 -13.90 -5.32
C ASN A 237 -23.73 -12.89 -6.23
N ASN A 238 -23.78 -13.12 -7.55
CA ASN A 238 -24.59 -12.36 -8.53
C ASN A 238 -24.43 -10.82 -8.49
N GLY A 239 -23.22 -10.32 -8.44
CA GLY A 239 -22.93 -8.88 -8.40
C GLY A 239 -22.30 -8.40 -7.11
N GLY A 240 -22.22 -9.28 -6.11
CA GLY A 240 -21.39 -9.19 -4.93
C GLY A 240 -21.76 -8.14 -3.92
N ASN A 241 -21.23 -8.33 -2.74
CA ASN A 241 -21.38 -7.43 -1.61
C ASN A 241 -20.81 -6.03 -1.89
N TYR A 242 -19.84 -5.91 -2.79
CA TYR A 242 -19.27 -4.61 -3.22
C TYR A 242 -20.30 -3.74 -3.93
N ARG A 243 -21.01 -4.32 -4.93
CA ARG A 243 -22.04 -3.60 -5.69
C ARG A 243 -23.22 -3.25 -4.78
N ASP A 244 -23.70 -4.20 -4.01
CA ASP A 244 -24.81 -4.00 -3.05
C ASP A 244 -24.45 -2.88 -2.07
N GLY A 245 -23.30 -2.96 -1.42
CA GLY A 245 -22.86 -1.94 -0.48
C GLY A 245 -22.66 -0.57 -1.14
N PHE A 246 -22.15 -0.52 -2.36
CA PHE A 246 -21.98 0.74 -3.06
C PHE A 246 -23.33 1.39 -3.41
N ILE A 247 -24.30 0.59 -3.87
CA ILE A 247 -25.67 1.07 -4.13
C ILE A 247 -26.33 1.58 -2.85
N ASN A 248 -26.22 0.83 -1.75
CA ASN A 248 -26.77 1.26 -0.46
C ASN A 248 -26.13 2.57 0.03
N PHE A 249 -24.81 2.71 -0.17
CA PHE A 249 -24.13 3.97 0.10
C PHE A 249 -24.68 5.11 -0.76
N LEU A 250 -24.81 4.92 -2.08
CA LEU A 250 -25.37 5.96 -2.97
C LEU A 250 -26.74 6.43 -2.52
N LYS A 251 -27.63 5.49 -2.13
CA LYS A 251 -28.97 5.79 -1.61
C LYS A 251 -28.94 6.51 -0.25
N SER A 252 -27.91 6.28 0.55
CA SER A 252 -27.75 6.89 1.87
C SER A 252 -27.20 8.31 1.84
N VAL A 253 -26.73 8.80 0.70
CA VAL A 253 -26.14 10.16 0.60
C VAL A 253 -27.25 11.20 0.75
N GLU A 254 -27.24 11.86 1.92
CA GLU A 254 -28.16 12.96 2.18
C GLU A 254 -28.03 14.06 1.12
N ASN A 255 -29.16 14.69 0.78
CA ASN A 255 -29.27 15.78 -0.19
C ASN A 255 -29.04 15.42 -1.68
N VAL A 256 -28.68 14.18 -2.01
CA VAL A 256 -28.56 13.73 -3.41
C VAL A 256 -29.80 12.93 -3.84
N LYS A 257 -30.33 12.06 -2.97
CA LYS A 257 -31.58 11.28 -3.16
C LYS A 257 -31.61 10.53 -4.50
N ILE A 258 -30.63 9.66 -4.72
CA ILE A 258 -30.52 8.86 -5.93
C ILE A 258 -31.65 7.83 -5.98
N GLN A 259 -32.40 7.82 -7.08
CA GLN A 259 -33.46 6.84 -7.35
C GLN A 259 -32.88 5.58 -8.01
N ASP A 260 -33.58 4.45 -7.93
CA ASP A 260 -33.09 3.16 -8.48
C ASP A 260 -32.72 3.23 -9.96
N HIS A 261 -33.49 3.98 -10.76
CA HIS A 261 -33.23 4.16 -12.19
C HIS A 261 -32.06 5.10 -12.51
N GLU A 262 -31.56 5.87 -11.54
CA GLU A 262 -30.46 6.82 -11.70
C GLU A 262 -29.09 6.23 -11.28
N ILE A 263 -29.09 5.02 -10.68
CA ILE A 263 -27.89 4.42 -10.08
C ILE A 263 -26.78 4.22 -11.10
N ASP A 264 -27.11 3.64 -12.25
CA ASP A 264 -26.12 3.33 -13.28
C ASP A 264 -25.54 4.63 -13.88
N ASP A 265 -26.35 5.66 -14.08
CA ASP A 265 -25.90 6.98 -14.57
C ASP A 265 -24.98 7.66 -13.53
N ALA A 266 -25.31 7.59 -12.26
CA ALA A 266 -24.47 8.09 -11.19
C ALA A 266 -23.11 7.38 -11.15
N ILE A 267 -23.08 6.05 -11.31
CA ILE A 267 -21.85 5.26 -11.34
C ILE A 267 -21.00 5.63 -12.56
N VAL A 268 -21.61 5.80 -13.74
CA VAL A 268 -20.91 6.22 -14.96
C VAL A 268 -20.30 7.60 -14.76
N TYR A 269 -21.05 8.52 -14.19
CA TYR A 269 -20.56 9.88 -13.88
C TYR A 269 -19.35 9.84 -12.95
N LEU A 270 -19.42 9.08 -11.83
CA LEU A 270 -18.31 8.93 -10.89
C LEU A 270 -17.05 8.37 -11.56
N LYS A 271 -17.19 7.34 -12.41
CA LYS A 271 -16.06 6.75 -13.16
C LYS A 271 -15.44 7.70 -14.16
N GLY A 272 -16.19 8.67 -14.66
CA GLY A 272 -15.71 9.71 -15.56
C GLY A 272 -15.00 10.87 -14.86
N HIS A 273 -15.26 11.09 -13.56
CA HIS A 273 -14.81 12.29 -12.84
C HIS A 273 -13.81 12.00 -11.71
N LEU A 274 -13.81 10.79 -11.18
CA LEU A 274 -12.89 10.37 -10.13
C LEU A 274 -11.72 9.55 -10.71
N ALA A 275 -10.63 9.46 -9.94
CA ALA A 275 -9.48 8.63 -10.24
C ALA A 275 -9.84 7.12 -10.26
N GLU A 276 -8.82 6.25 -10.24
CA GLU A 276 -9.01 4.80 -10.17
C GLU A 276 -9.88 4.40 -8.97
N VAL A 277 -10.81 3.49 -9.20
CA VAL A 277 -11.85 3.05 -8.23
C VAL A 277 -11.30 2.71 -6.85
N GLY A 278 -10.14 2.06 -6.79
CA GLY A 278 -9.52 1.67 -5.51
C GLY A 278 -9.03 2.83 -4.66
N LEU A 279 -8.93 4.03 -5.25
CA LEU A 279 -8.49 5.26 -4.57
C LEU A 279 -9.66 6.14 -4.13
N TRP A 280 -10.90 5.79 -4.50
CA TRP A 280 -12.06 6.59 -4.14
C TRP A 280 -12.24 6.65 -2.64
N LYS A 281 -12.41 7.86 -2.12
CA LYS A 281 -12.78 8.12 -0.73
C LYS A 281 -14.27 8.44 -0.64
N GLU A 282 -14.92 8.02 0.45
CA GLU A 282 -16.34 8.28 0.67
C GLU A 282 -16.70 9.76 0.52
N ALA A 283 -15.86 10.66 1.07
CA ALA A 283 -16.09 12.10 0.98
C ALA A 283 -16.01 12.61 -0.48
N GLU A 284 -15.01 12.17 -1.24
CA GLU A 284 -14.84 12.56 -2.65
C GLU A 284 -16.02 12.08 -3.51
N VAL A 285 -16.52 10.85 -3.24
CA VAL A 285 -17.70 10.32 -3.93
C VAL A 285 -18.95 11.14 -3.58
N LYS A 286 -19.14 11.49 -2.29
CA LYS A 286 -20.27 12.33 -1.85
C LYS A 286 -20.27 13.71 -2.54
N ASP A 287 -19.11 14.34 -2.63
CA ASP A 287 -19.01 15.67 -3.25
C ASP A 287 -19.21 15.58 -4.77
N CYS A 288 -18.63 14.58 -5.44
CA CYS A 288 -18.84 14.36 -6.86
C CYS A 288 -20.32 14.07 -7.19
N LEU A 289 -21.06 13.36 -6.31
CA LEU A 289 -22.49 13.12 -6.46
C LEU A 289 -23.33 14.39 -6.31
N LYS A 290 -22.95 15.32 -5.44
CA LYS A 290 -23.59 16.63 -5.35
C LYS A 290 -23.45 17.41 -6.65
N ASP A 291 -22.24 17.42 -7.23
CA ASP A 291 -21.98 18.06 -8.50
C ASP A 291 -22.78 17.41 -9.64
N TRP A 292 -22.86 16.08 -9.65
CA TRP A 292 -23.72 15.36 -10.58
C TRP A 292 -25.19 15.77 -10.46
N ARG A 293 -25.74 15.83 -9.25
CA ARG A 293 -27.14 16.23 -9.03
C ARG A 293 -27.40 17.68 -9.48
N LEU A 294 -26.45 18.60 -9.25
CA LEU A 294 -26.54 19.98 -9.70
C LEU A 294 -26.53 20.05 -11.24
N SER A 295 -25.71 19.23 -11.91
CA SER A 295 -25.65 19.21 -13.38
C SER A 295 -26.98 18.79 -14.02
N LEU A 296 -27.71 17.86 -13.39
CA LEU A 296 -29.03 17.43 -13.86
C LEU A 296 -30.09 18.54 -13.73
N GLN A 297 -29.95 19.45 -12.74
CA GLN A 297 -30.87 20.56 -12.53
C GLN A 297 -30.61 21.75 -13.46
N THR A 298 -29.37 21.88 -13.93
CA THR A 298 -28.96 23.00 -14.80
C THR A 298 -29.07 22.72 -16.29
N THR A 299 -29.40 21.47 -16.68
CA THR A 299 -29.67 21.15 -18.10
C THR A 299 -31.06 21.64 -18.46
N PRO A 300 -31.23 22.65 -19.32
CA PRO A 300 -32.54 23.12 -19.73
C PRO A 300 -33.25 21.98 -20.45
N THR A 301 -34.42 21.57 -19.97
CA THR A 301 -35.34 20.68 -20.67
C THR A 301 -35.78 21.36 -21.95
N ASN A 302 -35.10 21.12 -23.06
CA ASN A 302 -35.61 21.38 -24.38
C ASN A 302 -36.67 20.31 -24.71
N GLY A 303 -37.87 20.54 -24.21
CA GLY A 303 -39.01 19.66 -24.44
C GLY A 303 -40.30 20.46 -24.34
N GLY A 304 -40.56 21.26 -25.29
CA GLY A 304 -41.81 22.01 -25.42
C GLY A 304 -42.10 22.30 -26.87
N GLN A 305 -42.57 21.26 -27.58
CA GLN A 305 -43.30 21.45 -28.85
C GLN A 305 -44.57 22.22 -28.56
N GLY A 306 -44.70 23.37 -29.14
CA GLY A 306 -45.94 24.17 -29.11
C GLY A 306 -46.02 24.95 -30.43
N ASP A 307 -46.71 24.33 -31.41
CA ASP A 307 -47.20 25.03 -32.59
C ASP A 307 -48.06 26.23 -32.16
N ASN A 308 -47.86 27.39 -32.76
CA ASN A 308 -48.87 28.06 -33.59
C ASN A 308 -48.40 29.47 -34.03
N ALA A 309 -48.37 29.59 -35.29
CA ALA A 309 -48.81 30.64 -36.23
C ALA A 309 -48.92 32.10 -35.80
N SER A 310 -48.34 32.85 -36.70
CA SER A 310 -48.82 34.12 -37.32
C SER A 310 -48.61 35.45 -36.60
N GLY A 311 -47.98 36.33 -37.33
CA GLY A 311 -48.45 37.71 -37.37
C GLY A 311 -47.40 38.82 -37.20
N TYR A 312 -46.88 39.31 -38.31
CA TYR A 312 -46.53 40.76 -38.61
C TYR A 312 -45.96 41.70 -37.57
N SER A 313 -44.83 42.27 -37.73
CA SER A 313 -44.65 43.66 -38.20
C SER A 313 -43.36 44.29 -37.63
N SER A 314 -42.70 45.00 -38.55
CA SER A 314 -41.59 45.90 -38.43
C SER A 314 -41.49 46.78 -37.17
N GLY A 315 -40.26 47.07 -36.78
CA GLY A 315 -39.94 48.20 -35.92
C GLY A 315 -38.47 48.27 -35.57
N ASN A 316 -37.72 49.09 -36.31
CA ASN A 316 -36.38 49.58 -35.94
C ASN A 316 -36.40 50.23 -34.56
N HIS A 317 -35.42 49.92 -33.71
CA HIS A 317 -34.70 50.96 -32.97
C HIS A 317 -33.38 50.46 -32.40
N SER A 318 -32.36 51.24 -32.65
CA SER A 318 -31.00 51.22 -32.12
C SER A 318 -30.99 51.38 -30.60
N GLY A 319 -30.12 50.62 -29.91
CA GLY A 319 -29.83 50.85 -28.49
C GLY A 319 -28.61 50.06 -28.05
N MET A 320 -27.49 50.76 -27.87
CA MET A 320 -26.25 50.28 -27.28
C MET A 320 -26.49 49.78 -25.85
N GLY A 321 -25.88 48.65 -25.49
CA GLY A 321 -25.77 48.23 -24.11
C GLY A 321 -24.92 46.96 -24.01
N GLY A 322 -23.63 47.14 -23.74
CA GLY A 322 -22.69 46.08 -23.56
C GLY A 322 -23.05 45.24 -22.34
N SER A 323 -23.13 43.94 -22.52
CA SER A 323 -23.11 42.98 -21.44
C SER A 323 -22.01 41.98 -21.75
N SER A 324 -20.95 42.06 -20.97
CA SER A 324 -19.82 41.15 -21.01
C SER A 324 -20.27 39.75 -20.52
N ASN A 325 -20.50 38.88 -21.47
CA ASN A 325 -20.61 37.44 -21.17
C ASN A 325 -19.24 36.90 -20.74
N VAL A 326 -19.07 36.75 -19.45
CA VAL A 326 -17.97 35.94 -18.88
C VAL A 326 -18.30 34.50 -19.15
N SER A 327 -17.73 33.93 -20.21
CA SER A 327 -17.72 32.51 -20.47
C SER A 327 -16.86 31.83 -19.40
N ILE A 328 -17.48 31.13 -18.48
CA ILE A 328 -16.78 30.17 -17.58
C ILE A 328 -16.31 29.03 -18.45
N PRO A 329 -14.98 28.75 -18.52
CA PRO A 329 -14.50 27.59 -19.31
C PRO A 329 -14.95 26.28 -18.68
N PRO A 330 -15.26 25.24 -19.48
CA PRO A 330 -15.70 23.96 -19.00
C PRO A 330 -14.61 23.30 -18.15
N ILE A 331 -15.04 22.69 -17.05
CA ILE A 331 -14.23 22.07 -15.98
C ILE A 331 -13.29 20.94 -16.47
N SER A 332 -13.41 20.49 -17.72
CA SER A 332 -12.51 19.49 -18.35
C SER A 332 -11.02 19.91 -18.39
N ASN A 333 -10.71 21.20 -18.24
CA ASN A 333 -9.33 21.70 -18.25
C ASN A 333 -8.57 21.52 -16.93
N VAL A 334 -9.26 21.27 -15.81
CA VAL A 334 -8.61 21.13 -14.49
C VAL A 334 -8.01 19.72 -14.33
N ALA A 335 -8.70 18.69 -14.80
CA ALA A 335 -8.20 17.31 -14.78
C ALA A 335 -6.98 17.13 -15.71
N HIS A 336 -7.00 17.77 -16.87
CA HIS A 336 -5.89 17.73 -17.83
C HIS A 336 -4.63 18.46 -17.31
N LYS A 337 -4.80 19.60 -16.65
CA LYS A 337 -3.69 20.33 -16.01
C LYS A 337 -3.10 19.59 -14.81
N ARG A 338 -3.91 18.83 -14.06
CA ARG A 338 -3.45 17.99 -12.94
C ARG A 338 -2.61 16.81 -13.43
N SER A 339 -2.99 16.17 -14.53
CA SER A 339 -2.23 15.10 -15.16
C SER A 339 -0.87 15.61 -15.70
N GLN A 340 -0.84 16.78 -16.31
CA GLN A 340 0.41 17.41 -16.79
C GLN A 340 1.36 17.80 -15.66
N LEU A 341 0.83 18.26 -14.51
CA LEU A 341 1.63 18.56 -13.32
C LEU A 341 2.22 17.29 -12.66
N GLN A 342 1.50 16.18 -12.69
CA GLN A 342 2.00 14.91 -12.19
C GLN A 342 3.08 14.28 -13.09
N GLU A 343 3.02 14.54 -14.40
CA GLU A 343 4.06 14.12 -15.35
C GLU A 343 5.32 14.97 -15.26
N ALA A 344 5.20 16.24 -14.96
CA ALA A 344 6.34 17.17 -14.80
C ALA A 344 7.09 16.98 -13.44
N LEU A 345 6.53 16.24 -12.50
CA LEU A 345 7.11 15.95 -11.19
C LEU A 345 7.71 14.52 -11.08
N LYS A 346 7.75 13.78 -12.20
CA LYS A 346 8.48 12.50 -12.32
C LYS A 346 9.88 12.72 -12.89
#